data_76a02a199b050d6e5b5484b204c87ddc
#
_entry.id   76a02a199b050d6e5b5484b204c87ddc
#
_cell.length_a   1.000
_cell.length_b   1.000
_cell.length_c   1.000
_cell.angle_alpha   90.00
_cell.angle_beta   90.00
_cell.angle_gamma   90.00
#
_symmetry.space_group_name_H-M   'P 1'
#
loop_
_entity.id
_entity.type
_entity.pdbx_description
1 polymer ?
#
loop_
_entity_poly.entity_id
_entity_poly.type
_entity_poly.pdbx_seq_one_letter_code
_entity_poly.pdbx_strand_id
1 'polypeptide(L)'
;MIKEGRKYGFFLTIASQRPADISPTIMSQIHNYIVHKLVNDKDLQMMENTMPTLDAFSKSRIPTLGKGEAVLTGRAFGLPSLIKVDYEPYSRPDSDDVDLIKKWTSKADNTASASDTYSGTQTF
;
A
#
# COMPACT_ATOMS: atom_id res chain seq x y z
N MET A 1 16.68 19.92 -12.28
CA MET A 1 16.34 18.80 -13.19
C MET A 1 14.83 18.65 -13.41
N ILE A 2 13.99 18.53 -12.39
CA ILE A 2 12.53 18.34 -12.57
C ILE A 2 11.85 19.55 -13.26
N LYS A 3 12.29 20.78 -12.96
CA LYS A 3 11.74 22.00 -13.56
C LYS A 3 11.99 22.13 -15.08
N GLU A 4 13.04 21.54 -15.59
CA GLU A 4 13.46 21.67 -16.99
C GLU A 4 13.07 20.49 -17.87
N GLY A 5 12.81 19.32 -17.27
CA GLY A 5 12.44 18.09 -17.97
C GLY A 5 11.18 18.24 -18.83
N ARG A 6 10.28 19.14 -18.44
CA ARG A 6 9.03 19.40 -19.18
C ARG A 6 9.27 19.90 -20.60
N LYS A 7 10.35 20.63 -20.84
CA LYS A 7 10.73 21.10 -22.18
C LYS A 7 11.16 19.97 -23.12
N TYR A 8 11.56 18.85 -22.54
CA TYR A 8 12.07 17.68 -23.27
C TYR A 8 11.08 16.52 -23.29
N GLY A 9 9.81 16.75 -22.92
CA GLY A 9 8.80 15.69 -22.88
C GLY A 9 9.03 14.63 -21.80
N PHE A 10 9.77 14.98 -20.73
CA PHE A 10 10.06 14.04 -19.64
C PHE A 10 8.90 14.03 -18.64
N PHE A 11 8.34 12.86 -18.41
CA PHE A 11 7.30 12.62 -17.40
C PHE A 11 7.89 11.83 -16.24
N LEU A 12 7.57 12.24 -15.01
CA LEU A 12 8.04 11.62 -13.80
C LEU A 12 6.86 11.16 -12.96
N THR A 13 6.86 9.88 -12.59
CA THR A 13 5.97 9.32 -11.57
C THR A 13 6.80 8.96 -10.35
N ILE A 14 6.35 9.40 -9.18
CA ILE A 14 6.99 9.12 -7.89
C ILE A 14 6.03 8.28 -7.07
N ALA A 15 6.49 7.14 -6.57
CA ALA A 15 5.76 6.30 -5.63
C ALA A 15 6.53 6.27 -4.30
N SER A 16 5.83 6.52 -3.20
CA SER A 16 6.39 6.50 -1.85
C SER A 16 5.33 6.08 -0.84
N GLN A 17 5.75 5.40 0.20
CA GLN A 17 4.93 5.09 1.37
C GLN A 17 4.92 6.22 2.41
N ARG A 18 5.88 7.16 2.29
CA ARG A 18 6.08 8.26 3.24
C ARG A 18 6.25 9.58 2.48
N PRO A 19 5.14 10.24 2.15
CA PRO A 19 5.19 11.53 1.45
C PRO A 19 6.01 12.61 2.19
N ALA A 20 6.02 12.58 3.52
CA ALA A 20 6.79 13.52 4.34
C ALA A 20 8.32 13.44 4.13
N ASP A 21 8.83 12.33 3.62
CA ASP A 21 10.26 12.16 3.32
C ASP A 21 10.64 12.73 1.93
N ILE A 22 9.64 13.09 1.11
CA ILE A 22 9.88 13.69 -0.20
C ILE A 22 10.11 15.19 -0.03
N SER A 23 11.14 15.71 -0.70
CA SER A 23 11.44 17.14 -0.67
C SER A 23 10.21 17.98 -1.04
N PRO A 24 9.86 19.02 -0.26
CA PRO A 24 8.76 19.95 -0.56
C PRO A 24 8.88 20.58 -1.95
N THR A 25 10.11 20.82 -2.42
CA THR A 25 10.37 21.35 -3.76
C THR A 25 9.90 20.38 -4.86
N ILE A 26 10.07 19.08 -4.66
CA ILE A 26 9.59 18.05 -5.59
C ILE A 26 8.07 17.96 -5.51
N MET A 27 7.52 17.89 -4.31
CA MET A 27 6.07 17.81 -4.09
C MET A 27 5.32 18.96 -4.74
N SER A 28 5.86 20.19 -4.67
CA SER A 28 5.26 21.39 -5.30
C SER A 28 5.22 21.35 -6.83
N GLN A 29 5.97 20.45 -7.48
CA GLN A 29 5.98 20.27 -8.93
C GLN A 29 5.04 19.14 -9.41
N ILE A 30 4.52 18.34 -8.49
CA ILE A 30 3.57 17.27 -8.81
C ILE A 30 2.19 17.89 -9.03
N HIS A 31 1.52 17.49 -10.09
CA HIS A 31 0.23 18.04 -10.48
C HIS A 31 -0.93 17.07 -10.27
N ASN A 32 -0.65 15.77 -10.25
CA ASN A 32 -1.66 14.72 -10.09
C ASN A 32 -1.21 13.76 -9.01
N TYR A 33 -2.16 13.32 -8.20
CA TYR A 33 -1.92 12.46 -7.05
C TYR A 33 -2.87 11.28 -7.06
N ILE A 34 -2.34 10.11 -6.73
CA ILE A 34 -3.09 8.91 -6.39
C ILE A 34 -2.74 8.61 -4.94
N VAL A 35 -3.66 8.84 -4.03
CA VAL A 35 -3.42 8.75 -2.59
C VAL A 35 -4.11 7.51 -2.05
N HIS A 36 -3.34 6.52 -1.66
CA HIS A 36 -3.80 5.38 -0.90
C HIS A 36 -3.91 5.72 0.59
N LYS A 37 -4.33 4.76 1.40
CA LYS A 37 -4.45 4.94 2.85
C LYS A 37 -3.17 5.47 3.48
N LEU A 38 -3.28 6.59 4.19
CA LEU A 38 -2.26 7.18 5.03
C LEU A 38 -2.82 7.37 6.44
N VAL A 39 -2.06 6.98 7.46
CA VAL A 39 -2.49 7.05 8.87
C VAL A 39 -1.60 7.99 9.68
N ASN A 40 -0.37 8.24 9.21
CA ASN A 40 0.59 9.09 9.91
C ASN A 40 0.21 10.56 9.75
N ASP A 41 0.09 11.28 10.86
CA ASP A 41 -0.31 12.70 10.88
C ASP A 41 0.66 13.61 10.10
N LYS A 42 1.96 13.33 10.14
CA LYS A 42 2.96 14.13 9.37
C LYS A 42 2.76 13.98 7.87
N ASP A 43 2.48 12.76 7.43
CA ASP A 43 2.23 12.47 6.02
C ASP A 43 0.92 13.11 5.56
N LEU A 44 -0.13 13.03 6.38
CA LEU A 44 -1.42 13.69 6.10
C LEU A 44 -1.25 15.21 6.02
N GLN A 45 -0.57 15.82 6.97
CA GLN A 45 -0.32 17.27 6.98
C GLN A 45 0.50 17.72 5.78
N MET A 46 1.52 16.93 5.39
CA MET A 46 2.31 17.22 4.18
C MET A 46 1.44 17.19 2.93
N MET A 47 0.58 16.19 2.81
CA MET A 47 -0.34 16.06 1.68
C MET A 47 -1.36 17.20 1.66
N GLU A 48 -1.91 17.59 2.81
CA GLU A 48 -2.81 18.74 2.93
C GLU A 48 -2.18 20.05 2.45
N ASN A 49 -0.94 20.30 2.86
CA ASN A 49 -0.22 21.51 2.49
C ASN A 49 0.14 21.54 1.00
N THR A 50 0.28 20.38 0.38
CA THR A 50 0.75 20.26 -1.01
C THR A 50 -0.38 20.17 -2.02
N MET A 51 -1.56 19.68 -1.61
CA MET A 51 -2.72 19.47 -2.46
C MET A 51 -3.84 20.47 -2.17
N PRO A 52 -3.81 21.67 -2.72
CA PRO A 52 -4.83 22.70 -2.47
C PRO A 52 -6.23 22.31 -2.99
N THR A 53 -6.29 21.36 -3.93
CA THR A 53 -7.55 20.88 -4.51
C THR A 53 -8.23 19.79 -3.68
N LEU A 54 -7.58 19.32 -2.61
CA LEU A 54 -8.16 18.28 -1.76
C LEU A 54 -9.20 18.90 -0.83
N ASP A 55 -10.45 18.53 -1.00
CA ASP A 55 -11.56 18.97 -0.17
C ASP A 55 -11.55 18.30 1.22
N ALA A 56 -12.29 18.90 2.17
CA ALA A 56 -12.35 18.39 3.54
C ALA A 56 -12.91 16.97 3.63
N PHE A 57 -13.83 16.60 2.71
CA PHE A 57 -14.39 15.25 2.66
C PHE A 57 -13.34 14.22 2.27
N SER A 58 -12.59 14.49 1.20
CA SER A 58 -11.53 13.59 0.72
C SER A 58 -10.41 13.43 1.75
N LYS A 59 -10.05 14.51 2.47
CA LYS A 59 -9.08 14.47 3.57
C LYS A 59 -9.50 13.51 4.67
N SER A 60 -10.76 13.59 5.12
CA SER A 60 -11.28 12.74 6.18
C SER A 60 -11.35 11.25 5.78
N ARG A 61 -11.40 10.97 4.48
CA ARG A 61 -11.49 9.60 3.95
C ARG A 61 -10.14 8.91 3.82
N ILE A 62 -9.04 9.65 3.58
CA ILE A 62 -7.70 9.06 3.38
C ILE A 62 -7.29 8.08 4.49
N PRO A 63 -7.45 8.40 5.80
CA PRO A 63 -7.09 7.45 6.86
C PRO A 63 -7.98 6.21 6.93
N THR A 64 -9.19 6.29 6.39
CA THR A 64 -10.21 5.23 6.46
C THR A 64 -10.27 4.36 5.20
N LEU A 65 -9.46 4.66 4.17
CA LEU A 65 -9.43 3.90 2.92
C LEU A 65 -9.14 2.42 3.17
N GLY A 66 -9.86 1.58 2.45
CA GLY A 66 -9.69 0.14 2.44
C GLY A 66 -8.59 -0.31 1.46
N LYS A 67 -8.37 -1.62 1.41
CA LYS A 67 -7.45 -2.24 0.45
C LYS A 67 -7.96 -2.03 -0.98
N GLY A 68 -7.08 -1.52 -1.85
CA GLY A 68 -7.41 -1.21 -3.25
C GLY A 68 -8.17 0.10 -3.45
N GLU A 69 -8.48 0.85 -2.38
CA GLU A 69 -9.09 2.17 -2.50
C GLU A 69 -8.03 3.27 -2.59
N ALA A 70 -8.35 4.34 -3.33
CA ALA A 70 -7.50 5.51 -3.46
C ALA A 70 -8.33 6.77 -3.75
N VAL A 71 -7.77 7.92 -3.42
CA VAL A 71 -8.26 9.22 -3.83
C VAL A 71 -7.42 9.73 -4.99
N LEU A 72 -8.07 10.02 -6.12
CA LEU A 72 -7.47 10.69 -7.26
C LEU A 72 -7.72 12.19 -7.15
N THR A 73 -6.68 13.00 -7.29
CA THR A 73 -6.81 14.44 -7.29
C THR A 73 -5.71 15.10 -8.13
N GLY A 74 -5.96 16.29 -8.61
CA GLY A 74 -5.00 17.07 -9.39
C GLY A 74 -5.56 17.62 -10.68
N ARG A 75 -4.69 18.15 -11.53
CA ARG A 75 -5.08 18.84 -12.76
C ARG A 75 -5.75 17.96 -13.82
N ALA A 76 -5.44 16.67 -13.84
CA ALA A 76 -6.05 15.71 -14.76
C ALA A 76 -7.47 15.33 -14.33
N PHE A 77 -7.81 15.56 -13.06
CA PHE A 77 -9.09 15.20 -12.48
C PHE A 77 -9.82 16.49 -12.12
N GLY A 78 -11.02 16.71 -12.63
CA GLY A 78 -11.77 17.94 -12.39
C GLY A 78 -12.14 18.14 -10.91
N LEU A 79 -12.42 17.03 -10.21
CA LEU A 79 -12.71 16.99 -8.76
C LEU A 79 -11.99 15.80 -8.13
N PRO A 80 -11.66 15.88 -6.82
CA PRO A 80 -11.18 14.72 -6.09
C PRO A 80 -12.17 13.57 -6.19
N SER A 81 -11.70 12.40 -6.56
CA SER A 81 -12.55 11.23 -6.80
C SER A 81 -12.06 10.04 -5.99
N LEU A 82 -12.97 9.43 -5.24
CA LEU A 82 -12.70 8.17 -4.56
C LEU A 82 -12.86 7.03 -5.58
N ILE A 83 -11.82 6.21 -5.72
CA ILE A 83 -11.82 5.05 -6.60
C ILE A 83 -11.54 3.78 -5.82
N LYS A 84 -12.01 2.67 -6.37
CA LYS A 84 -11.62 1.32 -5.98
C LYS A 84 -11.01 0.63 -7.17
N VAL A 85 -9.80 0.12 -7.00
CA VAL A 85 -9.10 -0.63 -8.04
C VAL A 85 -9.63 -2.07 -8.02
N ASP A 86 -10.07 -2.56 -9.17
CA ASP A 86 -10.51 -3.94 -9.31
C ASP A 86 -9.34 -4.90 -9.09
N TYR A 87 -9.65 -6.04 -8.49
CA TYR A 87 -8.67 -7.07 -8.27
C TYR A 87 -8.32 -7.78 -9.58
N GLU A 88 -7.06 -7.66 -10.00
CA GLU A 88 -6.53 -8.38 -11.17
C GLU A 88 -5.66 -9.56 -10.69
N PRO A 89 -6.16 -10.81 -10.79
CA PRO A 89 -5.46 -11.98 -10.25
C PRO A 89 -4.13 -12.27 -10.94
N TYR A 90 -3.96 -11.82 -12.20
CA TYR A 90 -2.75 -12.06 -12.99
C TYR A 90 -1.64 -11.04 -12.74
N SER A 91 -1.92 -9.92 -12.08
CA SER A 91 -0.94 -8.88 -11.78
C SER A 91 -0.25 -9.05 -10.44
N ARG A 92 -0.61 -10.07 -9.65
CA ARG A 92 0.10 -10.39 -8.42
C ARG A 92 1.44 -11.03 -8.76
N PRO A 93 2.57 -10.43 -8.39
CA PRO A 93 3.74 -11.24 -8.12
C PRO A 93 3.31 -12.24 -7.03
N ASP A 94 3.71 -13.51 -7.18
CA ASP A 94 3.56 -14.52 -6.13
C ASP A 94 4.13 -13.93 -4.84
N SER A 95 3.30 -13.20 -4.11
CA SER A 95 3.61 -12.88 -2.74
C SER A 95 3.35 -14.18 -2.01
N ASP A 96 4.40 -14.73 -1.42
CA ASP A 96 4.32 -15.73 -0.38
C ASP A 96 3.50 -15.18 0.82
N ASP A 97 2.23 -14.89 0.60
CA ASP A 97 1.24 -14.80 1.66
C ASP A 97 1.08 -16.24 2.16
N VAL A 98 2.10 -16.65 2.90
CA VAL A 98 2.09 -17.89 3.64
C VAL A 98 0.87 -17.81 4.55
N ASP A 99 -0.14 -18.59 4.24
CA ASP A 99 -1.26 -18.78 5.13
C ASP A 99 -0.70 -19.43 6.41
N LEU A 100 -0.33 -18.57 7.37
CA LEU A 100 0.30 -18.97 8.63
C LEU A 100 -0.55 -20.00 9.37
N ILE A 101 -1.87 -19.91 9.21
CA ILE A 101 -2.82 -20.84 9.82
C ILE A 101 -2.65 -22.23 9.20
N LYS A 102 -2.59 -22.35 7.86
CA LYS A 102 -2.34 -23.63 7.18
C LYS A 102 -0.97 -24.21 7.52
N LYS A 103 0.05 -23.35 7.62
CA LYS A 103 1.41 -23.80 7.93
C LYS A 103 1.52 -24.29 9.39
N TRP A 104 0.78 -23.70 10.30
CA TRP A 104 0.78 -24.12 11.72
C TRP A 104 -0.06 -25.37 11.96
N THR A 105 -1.21 -25.51 11.30
CA THR A 105 -2.03 -26.73 11.39
C THR A 105 -1.33 -27.92 10.76
N SER A 106 -0.70 -27.80 9.59
CA SER A 106 0.05 -28.87 8.97
C SER A 106 1.26 -29.34 9.79
N LYS A 107 1.85 -28.45 10.60
CA LYS A 107 2.96 -28.80 11.49
C LYS A 107 2.48 -29.53 12.76
N ALA A 108 1.26 -29.25 13.22
CA ALA A 108 0.66 -29.95 14.36
C ALA A 108 0.34 -31.43 14.03
N ASP A 109 -0.13 -31.71 12.81
CA ASP A 109 -0.44 -33.07 12.37
C ASP A 109 0.81 -33.95 12.25
N ASN A 110 1.97 -33.36 11.86
CA ASN A 110 3.23 -34.09 11.79
C ASN A 110 3.87 -34.40 13.15
N THR A 111 3.52 -33.66 14.21
CA THR A 111 3.99 -33.96 15.57
C THR A 111 3.13 -34.98 16.27
N ALA A 112 1.84 -35.11 15.91
CA ALA A 112 0.96 -36.14 16.44
C ALA A 112 1.28 -37.55 15.92
N SER A 113 1.80 -37.69 14.69
CA SER A 113 2.19 -38.96 14.11
C SER A 113 3.56 -39.50 14.57
N ALA A 114 4.37 -38.65 15.22
CA ALA A 114 5.70 -39.08 15.72
C ALA A 114 5.69 -39.62 17.16
N SER A 115 4.58 -39.51 17.89
CA SER A 115 4.46 -39.95 19.28
C SER A 115 4.00 -41.42 19.44
N ASP A 116 3.56 -42.10 18.37
CA ASP A 116 3.05 -43.44 18.43
C ASP A 116 4.09 -44.54 18.18
N THR A 117 5.37 -44.22 18.07
CA THR A 117 6.41 -45.22 17.73
C THR A 117 7.31 -45.60 18.92
N TYR A 118 7.01 -45.17 20.16
CA TYR A 118 7.76 -45.54 21.34
C TYR A 118 6.89 -46.26 22.40
N SER A 119 6.30 -47.38 22.03
CA SER A 119 5.85 -48.37 22.99
C SER A 119 6.05 -49.75 22.42
N GLY A 120 7.14 -50.39 22.74
CA GLY A 120 7.42 -51.76 22.29
C GLY A 120 8.67 -52.31 22.96
N THR A 121 8.48 -52.82 24.18
CA THR A 121 9.07 -54.08 24.66
C THR A 121 10.56 -54.08 25.03
N GLN A 122 10.80 -53.86 26.29
CA GLN A 122 11.89 -54.57 26.98
C GLN A 122 11.31 -55.80 27.67
N THR A 123 11.68 -56.99 27.20
CA THR A 123 11.59 -58.22 27.97
C THR A 123 12.93 -58.96 27.83
N PHE A 124 13.61 -59.04 28.99
CA PHE A 124 14.71 -59.94 29.38
C PHE A 124 15.70 -60.46 28.33
#